data_b2e53ee7f039c20df5d5a3837056e83c
#
_entry.id   b2e53ee7f039c20df5d5a3837056e83c
#
_cell.length_a   1.000
_cell.length_b   1.000
_cell.length_c   1.000
_cell.angle_alpha   90.00
_cell.angle_beta   90.00
_cell.angle_gamma   90.00
#
_symmetry.space_group_name_H-M   'P 1'
#
loop_
_entity.id
_entity.type
_entity.pdbx_description
1 polymer ?
#
loop_
_entity_poly.entity_id
_entity_poly.type
_entity_poly.pdbx_seq_one_letter_code
_entity_poly.pdbx_strand_id
1 'polypeptide(L)'
;MSVHFTSYSSPLGDLTLLSDGTSLCGLRFDSQKHFDGKIIKDAKRDNDLPLFKTTSEWLNRYFEDGHPNPFELPLLPSGSPFQLRVWEALLGIPYGETVSYGALAQLLGTSPRAIGNAVGRNPIGIIIPCHRVVGANGQLTGFAGGIERKIWLLEHEKRGRSPF
;
A
#
# COMPACT_ATOMS: atom_id res chain seq x y z
N MET A 1 -19.53 -12.04 -5.84
CA MET A 1 -18.24 -12.56 -5.34
C MET A 1 -18.15 -12.33 -3.85
N SER A 2 -17.72 -13.36 -3.13
CA SER A 2 -17.52 -13.24 -1.70
C SER A 2 -16.23 -12.49 -1.41
N VAL A 3 -16.30 -11.53 -0.51
CA VAL A 3 -15.12 -10.81 -0.02
C VAL A 3 -14.80 -11.33 1.38
N HIS A 4 -13.54 -11.67 1.59
CA HIS A 4 -13.04 -12.17 2.86
C HIS A 4 -12.17 -11.08 3.51
N PHE A 5 -12.13 -11.05 4.83
CA PHE A 5 -11.27 -10.13 5.53
C PHE A 5 -10.66 -10.74 6.78
N THR A 6 -9.55 -10.19 7.21
CA THR A 6 -8.96 -10.47 8.50
C THR A 6 -8.24 -9.23 9.00
N SER A 7 -7.81 -9.27 10.26
CA SER A 7 -7.07 -8.16 10.87
C SER A 7 -5.60 -8.55 11.05
N TYR A 8 -4.72 -7.56 10.97
CA TYR A 8 -3.29 -7.72 11.21
C TYR A 8 -2.83 -6.61 12.14
N SER A 9 -2.20 -6.96 13.24
CA SER A 9 -1.66 -5.99 14.19
C SER A 9 -0.27 -5.56 13.74
N SER A 10 -0.10 -4.27 13.47
CA SER A 10 1.18 -3.73 13.02
C SER A 10 1.70 -2.68 14.00
N PRO A 11 2.99 -2.29 13.88
CA PRO A 11 3.52 -1.17 14.67
C PRO A 11 2.77 0.16 14.43
N LEU A 12 2.01 0.24 13.34
CA LEU A 12 1.24 1.43 12.98
C LEU A 12 -0.23 1.33 13.34
N GLY A 13 -0.62 0.28 14.08
CA GLY A 13 -2.01 0.02 14.42
C GLY A 13 -2.56 -1.14 13.62
N ASP A 14 -3.84 -1.40 13.82
CA ASP A 14 -4.50 -2.54 13.17
C ASP A 14 -4.78 -2.25 11.70
N LEU A 15 -4.51 -3.25 10.88
CA LEU A 15 -4.78 -3.24 9.45
C LEU A 15 -5.89 -4.23 9.15
N THR A 16 -6.68 -3.93 8.12
CA THR A 16 -7.66 -4.86 7.57
C THR A 16 -7.16 -5.35 6.22
N LEU A 17 -7.07 -6.67 6.06
CA LEU A 17 -6.73 -7.33 4.80
C LEU A 17 -8.01 -7.81 4.12
N LEU A 18 -8.13 -7.57 2.82
CA LEU A 18 -9.30 -7.95 2.02
C LEU A 18 -8.88 -8.84 0.86
N SER A 19 -9.68 -9.85 0.58
CA SER A 19 -9.41 -10.81 -0.50
C SER A 19 -10.70 -11.29 -1.15
N ASP A 20 -10.62 -11.65 -2.44
CA ASP A 20 -11.69 -12.35 -3.14
C ASP A 20 -11.62 -13.86 -2.94
N GLY A 21 -10.70 -14.34 -2.12
CA GLY A 21 -10.45 -15.76 -1.87
C GLY A 21 -9.14 -16.25 -2.45
N THR A 22 -8.63 -15.63 -3.49
CA THR A 22 -7.39 -16.05 -4.17
C THR A 22 -6.36 -14.94 -4.30
N SER A 23 -6.80 -13.68 -4.35
CA SER A 23 -5.92 -12.52 -4.51
C SER A 23 -6.15 -11.51 -3.41
N LEU A 24 -5.12 -10.74 -3.08
CA LEU A 24 -5.23 -9.64 -2.13
C LEU A 24 -5.82 -8.42 -2.84
N CYS A 25 -6.96 -7.96 -2.35
CA CYS A 25 -7.69 -6.84 -2.96
C CYS A 25 -7.57 -5.56 -2.15
N GLY A 26 -7.23 -5.65 -0.88
CA GLY A 26 -7.10 -4.48 -0.03
C GLY A 26 -6.22 -4.71 1.18
N LEU A 27 -5.56 -3.64 1.59
CA LEU A 27 -4.85 -3.55 2.85
C LEU A 27 -5.01 -2.10 3.32
N ARG A 28 -5.72 -1.91 4.41
CA ARG A 28 -6.07 -0.57 4.89
C ARG A 28 -5.82 -0.43 6.38
N PHE A 29 -5.38 0.76 6.77
CA PHE A 29 -5.35 1.12 8.18
C PHE A 29 -6.79 1.34 8.65
N ASP A 30 -7.15 0.78 9.80
CA ASP A 30 -8.54 0.84 10.26
C ASP A 30 -9.05 2.26 10.45
N SER A 31 -8.16 3.21 10.71
CA SER A 31 -8.52 4.61 10.89
C SER A 31 -8.19 5.49 9.67
N GLN A 32 -7.88 4.88 8.52
CA GLN A 32 -7.48 5.68 7.38
C GLN A 32 -8.66 6.41 6.73
N LYS A 33 -8.34 7.59 6.18
CA LYS A 33 -9.27 8.36 5.38
C LYS A 33 -9.67 7.57 4.14
N HIS A 34 -10.92 7.68 3.72
CA HIS A 34 -11.50 6.93 2.59
C HIS A 34 -11.63 5.43 2.85
N PHE A 35 -11.56 5.01 4.11
CA PHE A 35 -11.86 3.64 4.46
C PHE A 35 -13.31 3.32 4.13
N ASP A 36 -13.54 2.29 3.30
CA ASP A 36 -14.88 1.92 2.87
C ASP A 36 -15.48 0.87 3.81
N GLY A 37 -16.16 1.32 4.85
CA GLY A 37 -16.81 0.42 5.80
C GLY A 37 -17.89 -0.45 5.19
N LYS A 38 -18.45 -0.05 4.03
CA LYS A 38 -19.46 -0.84 3.35
C LYS A 38 -18.89 -2.15 2.83
N ILE A 39 -17.68 -2.13 2.27
CA ILE A 39 -17.04 -3.35 1.77
C ILE A 39 -16.85 -4.33 2.92
N ILE A 40 -16.41 -3.84 4.09
CA ILE A 40 -16.18 -4.68 5.26
C ILE A 40 -17.50 -5.21 5.82
N LYS A 41 -18.56 -4.40 5.76
CA LYS A 41 -19.88 -4.81 6.25
C LYS A 41 -20.39 -6.05 5.51
N ASP A 42 -20.12 -6.12 4.19
CA ASP A 42 -20.57 -7.24 3.37
C ASP A 42 -19.53 -8.36 3.29
N ALA A 43 -18.35 -8.16 3.88
CA ALA A 43 -17.26 -9.13 3.84
C ALA A 43 -17.40 -10.16 4.96
N LYS A 44 -16.89 -11.36 4.70
CA LYS A 44 -16.89 -12.44 5.67
C LYS A 44 -15.50 -12.55 6.31
N ARG A 45 -15.49 -12.58 7.65
CA ARG A 45 -14.22 -12.81 8.37
C ARG A 45 -13.73 -14.23 8.10
N ASP A 46 -12.47 -14.34 7.72
CA ASP A 46 -11.84 -15.62 7.42
C ASP A 46 -10.37 -15.58 7.81
N ASN A 47 -10.11 -15.81 9.09
CA ASN A 47 -8.76 -15.72 9.63
C ASN A 47 -7.85 -16.84 9.13
N ASP A 48 -8.41 -17.89 8.55
CA ASP A 48 -7.66 -19.07 8.12
C ASP A 48 -7.40 -19.13 6.62
N LEU A 49 -7.82 -18.11 5.87
CA LEU A 49 -7.57 -18.09 4.43
C LEU A 49 -6.05 -18.13 4.17
N PRO A 50 -5.57 -19.10 3.37
CA PRO A 50 -4.12 -19.26 3.13
C PRO A 50 -3.45 -17.98 2.63
N LEU A 51 -4.12 -17.21 1.78
CA LEU A 51 -3.58 -15.94 1.29
C LEU A 51 -3.31 -14.97 2.44
N PHE A 52 -4.17 -14.93 3.46
CA PHE A 52 -3.98 -14.03 4.59
C PHE A 52 -2.76 -14.43 5.42
N LYS A 53 -2.47 -15.72 5.53
CA LYS A 53 -1.26 -16.20 6.20
C LYS A 53 -0.02 -15.77 5.43
N THR A 54 -0.03 -15.95 4.12
CA THR A 54 1.07 -15.54 3.24
C THR A 54 1.28 -14.03 3.32
N THR A 55 0.20 -13.25 3.31
CA THR A 55 0.28 -11.80 3.40
C THR A 55 0.80 -11.36 4.76
N SER A 56 0.36 -11.99 5.84
CA SER A 56 0.82 -11.68 7.19
C SER A 56 2.31 -11.98 7.34
N GLU A 57 2.80 -13.07 6.77
CA GLU A 57 4.23 -13.39 6.77
C GLU A 57 5.03 -12.37 5.99
N TRP A 58 4.49 -11.90 4.85
CA TRP A 58 5.10 -10.83 4.06
C TRP A 58 5.23 -9.55 4.90
N LEU A 59 4.15 -9.18 5.59
CA LEU A 59 4.14 -7.99 6.45
C LEU A 59 5.10 -8.15 7.63
N ASN A 60 5.17 -9.34 8.23
CA ASN A 60 6.13 -9.60 9.30
C ASN A 60 7.56 -9.36 8.82
N ARG A 61 7.91 -9.87 7.65
CA ARG A 61 9.24 -9.64 7.08
C ARG A 61 9.49 -8.16 6.81
N TYR A 62 8.47 -7.46 6.30
CA TYR A 62 8.58 -6.03 6.04
C TYR A 62 8.88 -5.25 7.34
N PHE A 63 8.12 -5.50 8.40
CA PHE A 63 8.30 -4.78 9.66
C PHE A 63 9.54 -5.21 10.44
N GLU A 64 10.13 -6.34 10.10
CA GLU A 64 11.38 -6.83 10.70
C GLU A 64 12.61 -6.47 9.86
N ASP A 65 12.52 -5.38 9.10
CA ASP A 65 13.60 -4.83 8.27
C ASP A 65 13.99 -5.71 7.08
N GLY A 66 13.15 -6.66 6.71
CA GLY A 66 13.29 -7.40 5.45
C GLY A 66 12.84 -6.55 4.27
N HIS A 67 13.21 -6.97 3.09
CA HIS A 67 12.80 -6.30 1.85
C HIS A 67 11.95 -7.26 1.01
N PRO A 68 10.76 -7.67 1.49
CA PRO A 68 9.96 -8.64 0.75
C PRO A 68 9.47 -8.04 -0.56
N ASN A 69 9.45 -8.88 -1.60
CA ASN A 69 9.04 -8.46 -2.93
C ASN A 69 7.50 -8.48 -3.02
N PRO A 70 6.86 -7.37 -3.42
CA PRO A 70 5.40 -7.35 -3.60
C PRO A 70 4.89 -8.39 -4.59
N PHE A 71 5.71 -8.77 -5.57
CA PHE A 71 5.32 -9.74 -6.57
C PHE A 71 5.24 -11.17 -6.05
N GLU A 72 5.63 -11.41 -4.79
CA GLU A 72 5.39 -12.70 -4.13
C GLU A 72 3.90 -12.90 -3.83
N LEU A 73 3.11 -11.83 -3.85
CA LEU A 73 1.70 -11.88 -3.50
C LEU A 73 0.83 -11.67 -4.75
N PRO A 74 -0.27 -12.42 -4.88
CA PRO A 74 -1.22 -12.17 -5.96
C PRO A 74 -2.07 -10.94 -5.62
N LEU A 75 -1.72 -9.79 -6.21
CA LEU A 75 -2.40 -8.52 -5.96
C LEU A 75 -3.47 -8.28 -7.02
N LEU A 76 -4.66 -7.88 -6.58
CA LEU A 76 -5.76 -7.56 -7.48
C LEU A 76 -6.46 -6.27 -7.02
N PRO A 77 -5.81 -5.12 -7.18
CA PRO A 77 -6.44 -3.85 -6.85
C PRO A 77 -7.53 -3.52 -7.86
N SER A 78 -8.62 -2.92 -7.40
CA SER A 78 -9.70 -2.48 -8.26
C SER A 78 -9.65 -0.97 -8.45
N GLY A 79 -9.70 -0.51 -9.69
CA GLY A 79 -9.67 0.91 -9.99
C GLY A 79 -9.81 1.16 -11.48
N SER A 80 -9.76 2.44 -11.87
CA SER A 80 -9.80 2.83 -13.27
C SER A 80 -8.52 2.39 -14.00
N PRO A 81 -8.53 2.35 -15.34
CA PRO A 81 -7.31 2.03 -16.10
C PRO A 81 -6.15 2.96 -15.74
N PHE A 82 -6.42 4.24 -15.52
CA PHE A 82 -5.38 5.19 -15.14
C PHE A 82 -4.83 4.87 -13.73
N GLN A 83 -5.72 4.62 -12.77
CA GLN A 83 -5.30 4.25 -11.42
C GLN A 83 -4.44 2.99 -11.42
N LEU A 84 -4.85 1.97 -12.19
CA LEU A 84 -4.09 0.73 -12.29
C LEU A 84 -2.69 0.98 -12.85
N ARG A 85 -2.57 1.86 -13.85
CA ARG A 85 -1.25 2.22 -14.40
C ARG A 85 -0.36 2.91 -13.36
N VAL A 86 -0.94 3.80 -12.57
CA VAL A 86 -0.20 4.50 -11.51
C VAL A 86 0.26 3.49 -10.46
N TRP A 87 -0.64 2.63 -9.98
CA TRP A 87 -0.30 1.66 -8.94
C TRP A 87 0.74 0.65 -9.42
N GLU A 88 0.69 0.24 -10.68
CA GLU A 88 1.71 -0.61 -11.27
C GLU A 88 3.08 0.08 -11.27
N ALA A 89 3.11 1.37 -11.60
CA ALA A 89 4.35 2.14 -11.56
C ALA A 89 4.91 2.23 -10.13
N LEU A 90 4.04 2.35 -9.13
CA LEU A 90 4.48 2.38 -7.73
C LEU A 90 5.22 1.11 -7.33
N LEU A 91 4.79 -0.04 -7.85
CA LEU A 91 5.43 -1.32 -7.55
C LEU A 91 6.90 -1.37 -8.01
N GLY A 92 7.27 -0.51 -8.94
CA GLY A 92 8.64 -0.40 -9.41
C GLY A 92 9.56 0.47 -8.55
N ILE A 93 9.02 1.14 -7.52
CA ILE A 93 9.84 1.98 -6.65
C ILE A 93 10.53 1.10 -5.60
N PRO A 94 11.87 1.01 -5.61
CA PRO A 94 12.55 0.10 -4.69
C PRO A 94 12.39 0.48 -3.22
N TYR A 95 12.51 -0.50 -2.36
CA TYR A 95 12.52 -0.32 -0.92
C TYR A 95 13.59 0.71 -0.53
N GLY A 96 13.20 1.66 0.31
CA GLY A 96 14.14 2.69 0.80
C GLY A 96 14.35 3.85 -0.15
N GLU A 97 13.67 3.87 -1.29
CA GLU A 97 13.77 4.96 -2.26
C GLU A 97 12.47 5.71 -2.38
N THR A 98 12.54 6.93 -2.87
CA THR A 98 11.37 7.77 -3.08
C THR A 98 11.39 8.35 -4.50
N VAL A 99 10.21 8.76 -4.96
CA VAL A 99 10.06 9.43 -6.25
C VAL A 99 9.05 10.57 -6.05
N SER A 100 9.22 11.65 -6.82
CA SER A 100 8.31 12.78 -6.70
C SER A 100 7.05 12.56 -7.55
N TYR A 101 5.96 13.22 -7.15
CA TYR A 101 4.73 13.24 -7.96
C TYR A 101 5.02 13.76 -9.37
N GLY A 102 5.88 14.77 -9.49
CA GLY A 102 6.25 15.33 -10.79
C GLY A 102 7.00 14.34 -11.66
N ALA A 103 7.92 13.58 -11.08
CA ALA A 103 8.67 12.58 -11.84
C ALA A 103 7.77 11.47 -12.36
N LEU A 104 6.83 10.99 -11.52
CA LEU A 104 5.86 10.01 -11.96
C LEU A 104 4.93 10.57 -13.03
N ALA A 105 4.51 11.82 -12.88
CA ALA A 105 3.66 12.48 -13.88
C ALA A 105 4.35 12.55 -15.23
N GLN A 106 5.61 12.90 -15.24
CA GLN A 106 6.40 12.97 -16.47
C GLN A 106 6.53 11.59 -17.10
N LEU A 107 6.81 10.58 -16.30
CA LEU A 107 6.95 9.20 -16.77
C LEU A 107 5.65 8.68 -17.41
N LEU A 108 4.51 9.01 -16.82
CA LEU A 108 3.20 8.51 -17.27
C LEU A 108 2.45 9.46 -18.19
N GLY A 109 3.04 10.62 -18.54
CA GLY A 109 2.44 11.56 -19.45
C GLY A 109 1.21 12.27 -18.90
N THR A 110 1.23 12.63 -17.62
CA THR A 110 0.09 13.23 -16.94
C THR A 110 0.55 14.34 -15.98
N SER A 111 -0.36 14.85 -15.14
CA SER A 111 -0.05 15.92 -14.19
C SER A 111 0.26 15.37 -12.80
N PRO A 112 1.05 16.11 -11.99
CA PRO A 112 1.28 15.71 -10.59
C PRO A 112 -0.02 15.59 -9.80
N ARG A 113 -1.00 16.42 -10.08
CA ARG A 113 -2.29 16.37 -9.41
C ARG A 113 -3.03 15.06 -9.69
N ALA A 114 -3.02 14.62 -10.96
CA ALA A 114 -3.65 13.35 -11.33
C ALA A 114 -2.95 12.17 -10.64
N ILE A 115 -1.62 12.22 -10.58
CA ILE A 115 -0.84 11.21 -9.84
C ILE A 115 -1.23 11.21 -8.37
N GLY A 116 -1.30 12.39 -7.75
CA GLY A 116 -1.66 12.50 -6.33
C GLY A 116 -3.03 11.91 -6.02
N ASN A 117 -4.01 12.16 -6.89
CA ASN A 117 -5.34 11.59 -6.72
C ASN A 117 -5.32 10.07 -6.80
N ALA A 118 -4.59 9.50 -7.75
CA ALA A 118 -4.49 8.05 -7.91
C ALA A 118 -3.73 7.40 -6.75
N VAL A 119 -2.62 8.02 -6.33
CA VAL A 119 -1.83 7.54 -5.20
C VAL A 119 -2.67 7.52 -3.92
N GLY A 120 -3.48 8.57 -3.71
CA GLY A 120 -4.35 8.66 -2.54
C GLY A 120 -5.49 7.64 -2.52
N ARG A 121 -5.77 6.99 -3.64
CA ARG A 121 -6.82 5.99 -3.77
C ARG A 121 -6.30 4.55 -3.78
N ASN A 122 -4.99 4.36 -3.55
CA ASN A 122 -4.38 3.04 -3.52
C ASN A 122 -5.10 2.13 -2.52
N PRO A 123 -5.67 0.99 -2.97
CA PRO A 123 -6.42 0.11 -2.08
C PRO A 123 -5.55 -0.85 -1.27
N ILE A 124 -4.28 -1.01 -1.63
CA ILE A 124 -3.38 -1.98 -0.98
C ILE A 124 -2.15 -1.22 -0.46
N GLY A 125 -2.31 -0.53 0.66
CA GLY A 125 -1.22 0.26 1.25
C GLY A 125 -0.04 -0.61 1.66
N ILE A 126 1.11 -0.01 1.85
CA ILE A 126 2.39 -0.63 2.23
C ILE A 126 2.95 -1.50 1.10
N ILE A 127 2.20 -2.49 0.63
CA ILE A 127 2.64 -3.44 -0.40
C ILE A 127 2.76 -2.74 -1.74
N ILE A 128 1.70 -2.01 -2.15
CA ILE A 128 1.83 -1.05 -3.26
C ILE A 128 2.31 0.25 -2.61
N PRO A 129 3.57 0.62 -2.79
CA PRO A 129 4.22 1.57 -1.89
C PRO A 129 3.91 3.04 -2.18
N CYS A 130 2.67 3.43 -1.99
CA CYS A 130 2.25 4.82 -2.21
C CYS A 130 2.95 5.80 -1.25
N HIS A 131 3.45 5.32 -0.11
CA HIS A 131 4.21 6.14 0.82
C HIS A 131 5.56 6.59 0.26
N ARG A 132 6.06 5.95 -0.81
CA ARG A 132 7.34 6.30 -1.45
C ARG A 132 7.21 7.44 -2.45
N VAL A 133 6.00 8.01 -2.62
CA VAL A 133 5.81 9.17 -3.48
C VAL A 133 5.78 10.42 -2.61
N VAL A 134 6.63 11.39 -2.93
CA VAL A 134 6.81 12.61 -2.14
C VAL A 134 6.68 13.84 -3.03
N GLY A 135 6.52 15.01 -2.41
CA GLY A 135 6.48 16.27 -3.14
C GLY A 135 7.87 16.68 -3.62
N ALA A 136 7.92 17.81 -4.34
CA ALA A 136 9.17 18.37 -4.81
C ALA A 136 10.12 18.58 -3.61
N ASN A 137 11.41 18.32 -3.82
CA ASN A 137 12.43 18.45 -2.78
C ASN A 137 12.19 17.56 -1.56
N GLY A 138 11.46 16.44 -1.73
CA GLY A 138 11.21 15.51 -0.65
C GLY A 138 10.13 15.92 0.32
N GLN A 139 9.33 16.93 0.00
CA GLN A 139 8.24 17.35 0.87
C GLN A 139 7.26 16.22 1.11
N LEU A 140 6.87 16.04 2.37
CA LEU A 140 5.88 15.04 2.74
C LEU A 140 4.48 15.64 2.60
N THR A 141 3.72 15.09 1.67
CA THR A 141 2.34 15.51 1.41
C THR A 141 1.38 14.43 1.86
N GLY A 142 0.08 14.66 1.70
CA GLY A 142 -0.95 13.80 2.21
C GLY A 142 -0.78 12.31 1.91
N PHE A 143 -1.32 11.49 2.78
CA PHE A 143 -1.29 10.05 2.71
C PHE A 143 -2.59 9.53 3.30
N ALA A 144 -3.24 8.54 2.63
CA ALA A 144 -4.53 8.03 3.10
C ALA A 144 -4.45 7.47 4.52
N GLY A 145 -3.34 6.86 4.88
CA GLY A 145 -3.11 6.35 6.23
C GLY A 145 -2.68 7.41 7.25
N GLY A 146 -2.57 8.68 6.84
CA GLY A 146 -2.11 9.78 7.70
C GLY A 146 -0.63 10.06 7.54
N ILE A 147 -0.27 11.35 7.63
CA ILE A 147 1.12 11.78 7.39
C ILE A 147 2.10 11.15 8.39
N GLU A 148 1.67 10.91 9.61
CA GLU A 148 2.53 10.30 10.63
C GLU A 148 2.91 8.87 10.24
N ARG A 149 1.99 8.11 9.68
CA ARG A 149 2.28 6.75 9.20
C ARG A 149 3.19 6.79 7.99
N LYS A 150 3.02 7.76 7.10
CA LYS A 150 3.91 7.94 5.96
C LYS A 150 5.33 8.21 6.44
N ILE A 151 5.52 9.11 7.39
CA ILE A 151 6.81 9.41 7.98
C ILE A 151 7.41 8.14 8.59
N TRP A 152 6.63 7.39 9.35
CA TRP A 152 7.10 6.17 9.99
C TRP A 152 7.58 5.15 8.97
N LEU A 153 6.82 4.94 7.90
CA LEU A 153 7.16 3.98 6.85
C LEU A 153 8.46 4.38 6.14
N LEU A 154 8.62 5.67 5.81
CA LEU A 154 9.82 6.16 5.17
C LEU A 154 11.04 6.02 6.08
N GLU A 155 10.89 6.37 7.36
CA GLU A 155 11.96 6.22 8.34
C GLU A 155 12.35 4.76 8.55
N HIS A 156 11.34 3.89 8.61
CA HIS A 156 11.54 2.45 8.74
C HIS A 156 12.37 1.90 7.57
N GLU A 157 12.01 2.27 6.35
CA GLU A 157 12.73 1.82 5.16
C GLU A 157 14.12 2.40 5.08
N LYS A 158 14.30 3.63 5.52
CA LYS A 158 15.61 4.27 5.55
C LYS A 158 16.54 3.54 6.53
N ARG A 159 16.05 3.13 7.69
CA ARG A 159 16.82 2.37 8.68
C ARG A 159 17.13 0.96 8.20
N GLY A 160 16.16 0.31 7.54
CA GLY A 160 16.34 -1.04 7.01
C GLY A 160 17.17 -1.11 5.75
N ARG A 161 17.52 0.04 5.17
CA ARG A 161 18.35 0.09 3.98
C ARG A 161 19.80 -0.25 4.35
N SER A 162 20.33 -1.31 3.72
CA SER A 162 21.69 -1.73 3.99
C SER A 162 22.68 -0.65 3.55
N PRO A 163 23.65 -0.28 4.41
CA PRO A 163 24.72 0.66 4.02
C PRO A 163 25.79 0.01 3.16
N PHE A 164 25.72 -1.28 2.96
CA PHE A 164 26.76 -2.03 2.24
C PHE A 164 26.27 -2.56 0.91
#